data_4fd416905b94a7fc5ca5d3a232433763
#
_entry.id   4fd416905b94a7fc5ca5d3a232433763
#
_cell.length_a   1.000
_cell.length_b   1.000
_cell.length_c   1.000
_cell.angle_alpha   90.00
_cell.angle_beta   90.00
_cell.angle_gamma   90.00
#
_symmetry.space_group_name_H-M   'P 1'
#
loop_
_entity.id
_entity.type
_entity.pdbx_description
1 polymer ?
#
loop_
_entity_poly.entity_id
_entity_poly.type
_entity_poly.pdbx_seq_one_letter_code
_entity_poly.pdbx_strand_id
1 'polypeptide(L)'
;PDGDLLVVDCLKRLVLKLDRRETLSTYADLSTLTDYPLNDMHVDTDGTAWVGGYGFDPETETAVASAIYQISPTGNISSSSAHFVFPNGCERYGDSIAIAETFSDRISFINDEHHVVKTFECSAGSGPDGLSFDAQGRLYVAMAFKGQIERFTLSGDSQLLYRLEPDVNYPGGPQGIFDCAVRSENSTIAFSSACLDEEYAKVNNTGSITIASLH
;
A
#
# COMPACT_ATOMS: atom_id res chain seq x y z
N PRO A 1 -6.42 17.58 -2.97
CA PRO A 1 -7.62 18.44 -2.89
C PRO A 1 -7.82 19.28 -4.15
N ASP A 2 -6.73 19.74 -4.81
CA ASP A 2 -6.79 20.64 -5.96
C ASP A 2 -6.99 19.92 -7.30
N GLY A 3 -7.02 18.58 -7.28
CA GLY A 3 -7.16 17.72 -8.45
C GLY A 3 -5.87 17.52 -9.22
N ASP A 4 -4.72 17.88 -8.63
CA ASP A 4 -3.41 17.46 -9.09
C ASP A 4 -3.17 16.00 -8.67
N LEU A 5 -2.33 15.27 -9.40
CA LEU A 5 -1.96 13.90 -9.09
C LEU A 5 -0.57 13.88 -8.46
N LEU A 6 -0.42 13.19 -7.33
CA LEU A 6 0.89 12.84 -6.78
C LEU A 6 1.28 11.44 -7.24
N VAL A 7 2.57 11.26 -7.54
CA VAL A 7 3.13 10.00 -8.06
C VAL A 7 4.44 9.71 -7.34
N VAL A 8 4.60 8.49 -6.85
CA VAL A 8 5.86 8.05 -6.25
C VAL A 8 6.83 7.58 -7.35
N ASP A 9 8.00 8.21 -7.44
CA ASP A 9 9.14 7.69 -8.18
C ASP A 9 9.99 6.87 -7.20
N CYS A 10 9.69 5.59 -7.12
CA CYS A 10 10.25 4.67 -6.12
C CYS A 10 11.77 4.71 -6.09
N LEU A 11 12.41 4.51 -7.23
CA LEU A 11 13.88 4.38 -7.34
C LEU A 11 14.62 5.70 -7.11
N LYS A 12 14.02 6.82 -7.53
CA LYS A 12 14.62 8.15 -7.28
C LYS A 12 14.30 8.68 -5.89
N ARG A 13 13.38 8.03 -5.18
CA ARG A 13 12.93 8.44 -3.85
C ARG A 13 12.31 9.85 -3.87
N LEU A 14 11.51 10.11 -4.91
CA LEU A 14 10.81 11.37 -5.10
C LEU A 14 9.30 11.16 -5.03
N VAL A 15 8.59 12.15 -4.54
CA VAL A 15 7.18 12.32 -4.83
C VAL A 15 7.07 13.41 -5.90
N LEU A 16 6.45 13.07 -7.01
CA LEU A 16 6.24 13.96 -8.13
C LEU A 16 4.80 14.48 -8.11
N LYS A 17 4.60 15.68 -8.62
CA LYS A 17 3.30 16.30 -8.79
C LYS A 17 3.04 16.51 -10.28
N LEU A 18 1.96 15.94 -10.78
CA LEU A 18 1.41 16.20 -12.11
C LEU A 18 0.23 17.16 -11.96
N ASP A 19 0.37 18.38 -12.42
CA ASP A 19 -0.68 19.38 -12.35
C ASP A 19 -1.73 19.19 -13.46
N ARG A 20 -2.84 19.93 -13.38
CA ARG A 20 -3.94 19.87 -14.36
C ARG A 20 -3.52 20.35 -15.77
N ARG A 21 -2.34 20.93 -15.93
CA ARG A 21 -1.76 21.35 -17.21
C ARG A 21 -0.78 20.31 -17.75
N GLU A 22 -0.77 19.11 -17.13
CA GLU A 22 0.12 18.00 -17.46
C GLU A 22 1.62 18.34 -17.24
N THR A 23 1.92 19.29 -16.33
CA THR A 23 3.29 19.61 -15.96
C THR A 23 3.73 18.76 -14.80
N LEU A 24 4.80 17.98 -15.00
CA LEU A 24 5.41 17.16 -13.96
C LEU A 24 6.51 17.96 -13.24
N SER A 25 6.46 17.96 -11.90
CA SER A 25 7.45 18.63 -11.06
C SER A 25 7.74 17.81 -9.80
N THR A 26 8.90 18.01 -9.17
CA THR A 26 9.19 17.40 -7.87
C THR A 26 8.35 18.10 -6.80
N TYR A 27 7.56 17.30 -6.07
CA TYR A 27 6.78 17.75 -4.92
C TYR A 27 7.56 17.59 -3.62
N ALA A 28 8.23 16.45 -3.43
CA ALA A 28 9.09 16.18 -2.28
C ALA A 28 10.26 15.30 -2.69
N ASP A 29 11.43 15.52 -2.07
CA ASP A 29 12.65 14.72 -2.28
C ASP A 29 13.04 14.04 -0.96
N LEU A 30 12.92 12.72 -0.93
CA LEU A 30 13.21 11.88 0.23
C LEU A 30 14.57 11.20 0.12
N SER A 31 15.36 11.49 -0.93
CA SER A 31 16.65 10.81 -1.20
C SER A 31 17.70 11.03 -0.10
N THR A 32 17.54 12.06 0.73
CA THR A 32 18.42 12.32 1.88
C THR A 32 17.95 11.66 3.17
N LEU A 33 16.77 11.05 3.17
CA LEU A 33 16.14 10.43 4.36
C LEU A 33 16.19 8.90 4.32
N THR A 34 16.30 8.33 3.13
CA THR A 34 16.43 6.89 2.92
C THR A 34 17.33 6.59 1.73
N ASP A 35 18.09 5.51 1.82
CA ASP A 35 18.86 4.95 0.72
C ASP A 35 18.07 3.91 -0.09
N TYR A 36 16.93 3.47 0.43
CA TYR A 36 16.08 2.43 -0.16
C TYR A 36 14.92 3.01 -0.96
N PRO A 37 14.36 2.25 -1.92
CA PRO A 37 13.22 2.69 -2.70
C PRO A 37 12.02 3.04 -1.83
N LEU A 38 11.24 4.02 -2.28
CA LEU A 38 9.90 4.26 -1.77
C LEU A 38 8.94 3.22 -2.35
N ASN A 39 7.76 3.11 -1.75
CA ASN A 39 6.74 2.20 -2.23
C ASN A 39 5.40 2.91 -2.41
N ASP A 40 4.44 2.65 -1.58
CA ASP A 40 3.08 3.17 -1.73
C ASP A 40 2.87 4.51 -1.02
N MET A 41 1.77 5.17 -1.36
CA MET A 41 1.43 6.49 -0.83
C MET A 41 -0.07 6.67 -0.68
N HIS A 42 -0.48 7.20 0.47
CA HIS A 42 -1.82 7.72 0.71
C HIS A 42 -1.80 9.26 0.81
N VAL A 43 -2.88 9.90 0.37
CA VAL A 43 -3.06 11.35 0.51
C VAL A 43 -4.35 11.62 1.28
N ASP A 44 -4.22 12.19 2.45
CA ASP A 44 -5.35 12.63 3.29
C ASP A 44 -6.17 13.74 2.62
N THR A 45 -7.40 13.93 3.08
CA THR A 45 -8.31 14.95 2.56
C THR A 45 -7.80 16.39 2.75
N ASP A 46 -6.90 16.62 3.71
CA ASP A 46 -6.23 17.91 3.91
C ASP A 46 -5.01 18.12 3.00
N GLY A 47 -4.63 17.08 2.22
CA GLY A 47 -3.49 17.09 1.32
C GLY A 47 -2.18 16.61 1.94
N THR A 48 -2.18 16.15 3.18
CA THR A 48 -1.02 15.48 3.78
C THR A 48 -0.82 14.12 3.12
N ALA A 49 0.40 13.85 2.63
CA ALA A 49 0.75 12.56 2.05
C ALA A 49 1.55 11.69 3.03
N TRP A 50 1.29 10.40 3.02
CA TRP A 50 1.99 9.38 3.79
C TRP A 50 2.64 8.41 2.82
N VAL A 51 3.96 8.24 2.92
CA VAL A 51 4.75 7.46 1.95
C VAL A 51 5.51 6.38 2.68
N GLY A 52 5.28 5.13 2.28
CA GLY A 52 6.03 3.97 2.72
C GLY A 52 7.31 3.74 1.92
N GLY A 53 8.08 2.74 2.32
CA GLY A 53 9.29 2.38 1.60
C GLY A 53 9.90 1.09 2.11
N TYR A 54 10.90 0.61 1.41
CA TYR A 54 11.49 -0.70 1.64
C TYR A 54 12.23 -0.78 2.99
N GLY A 55 13.11 0.18 3.27
CA GLY A 55 13.95 0.17 4.47
C GLY A 55 15.10 -0.82 4.44
N PHE A 56 15.10 -1.78 3.51
CA PHE A 56 16.11 -2.81 3.25
C PHE A 56 15.95 -3.34 1.82
N ASP A 57 16.95 -4.04 1.30
CA ASP A 57 16.84 -4.76 0.04
C ASP A 57 16.28 -6.18 0.32
N PRO A 58 15.02 -6.48 -0.10
CA PRO A 58 14.39 -7.76 0.21
C PRO A 58 15.07 -8.98 -0.45
N GLU A 59 15.91 -8.78 -1.47
CA GLU A 59 16.62 -9.86 -2.14
C GLU A 59 17.93 -10.24 -1.42
N THR A 60 18.58 -9.27 -0.76
CA THR A 60 19.96 -9.45 -0.27
C THR A 60 20.12 -9.19 1.22
N GLU A 61 19.17 -8.54 1.87
CA GLU A 61 19.26 -8.11 3.26
C GLU A 61 18.20 -8.76 4.15
N THR A 62 18.50 -8.81 5.44
CA THR A 62 17.50 -9.19 6.45
C THR A 62 16.50 -8.05 6.65
N ALA A 63 15.23 -8.37 6.75
CA ALA A 63 14.17 -7.41 6.99
C ALA A 63 14.42 -6.59 8.26
N VAL A 64 14.40 -5.26 8.12
CA VAL A 64 14.54 -4.30 9.23
C VAL A 64 13.39 -3.29 9.17
N ALA A 65 13.00 -2.77 10.33
CA ALA A 65 11.95 -1.77 10.41
C ALA A 65 12.47 -0.39 9.99
N SER A 66 11.65 0.35 9.23
CA SER A 66 11.91 1.71 8.75
C SER A 66 10.77 2.66 9.07
N ALA A 67 11.01 3.96 8.98
CA ALA A 67 9.97 4.97 9.15
C ALA A 67 9.00 5.00 7.96
N ILE A 68 7.77 5.47 8.21
CA ILE A 68 6.90 6.04 7.16
C ILE A 68 7.12 7.56 7.13
N TYR A 69 7.02 8.16 5.97
CA TYR A 69 7.26 9.59 5.76
C TYR A 69 5.94 10.34 5.60
N GLN A 70 5.83 11.46 6.30
CA GLN A 70 4.70 12.38 6.17
C GLN A 70 5.16 13.62 5.40
N ILE A 71 4.39 13.99 4.37
CA ILE A 71 4.65 15.18 3.55
C ILE A 71 3.45 16.11 3.69
N SER A 72 3.69 17.30 4.26
CA SER A 72 2.63 18.31 4.40
C SER A 72 2.17 18.84 3.04
N PRO A 73 0.97 19.49 2.96
CA PRO A 73 0.50 20.14 1.74
C PRO A 73 1.46 21.21 1.17
N THR A 74 2.40 21.70 1.98
CA THR A 74 3.44 22.67 1.58
C THR A 74 4.75 22.01 1.17
N GLY A 75 4.82 20.66 1.15
CA GLY A 75 6.01 19.90 0.76
C GLY A 75 7.04 19.68 1.88
N ASN A 76 6.74 20.06 3.13
CA ASN A 76 7.63 19.77 4.26
C ASN A 76 7.53 18.28 4.62
N ILE A 77 8.70 17.65 4.79
CA ILE A 77 8.81 16.22 5.07
C ILE A 77 9.18 16.00 6.54
N SER A 78 8.53 15.01 7.16
CA SER A 78 8.89 14.46 8.47
C SER A 78 8.84 12.94 8.45
N SER A 79 9.62 12.29 9.32
CA SER A 79 9.61 10.83 9.48
C SER A 79 8.81 10.45 10.73
N SER A 80 8.12 9.32 10.70
CA SER A 80 7.47 8.78 11.89
C SER A 80 8.49 8.40 12.97
N SER A 81 8.11 8.52 14.22
CA SER A 81 8.88 7.98 15.35
C SER A 81 8.74 6.46 15.49
N ALA A 82 7.60 5.89 15.10
CA ALA A 82 7.41 4.45 14.99
C ALA A 82 8.02 3.93 13.68
N HIS A 83 8.47 2.67 13.73
CA HIS A 83 9.08 1.98 12.60
C HIS A 83 8.32 0.70 12.25
N PHE A 84 8.28 0.35 10.98
CA PHE A 84 7.47 -0.72 10.38
C PHE A 84 8.34 -1.55 9.43
N VAL A 85 8.06 -2.85 9.34
CA VAL A 85 8.82 -3.74 8.45
C VAL A 85 8.23 -3.70 7.05
N PHE A 86 8.88 -3.00 6.16
CA PHE A 86 8.41 -2.76 4.80
C PHE A 86 7.01 -2.11 4.79
N PRO A 87 6.89 -0.86 5.31
CA PRO A 87 5.62 -0.14 5.25
C PRO A 87 5.21 0.07 3.80
N ASN A 88 4.07 -0.51 3.46
CA ASN A 88 3.50 -0.53 2.12
C ASN A 88 2.21 0.30 2.08
N GLY A 89 1.10 -0.25 1.62
CA GLY A 89 -0.17 0.47 1.57
C GLY A 89 -0.53 1.09 2.92
N CYS A 90 -1.06 2.29 2.86
CA CYS A 90 -1.54 2.98 4.05
C CYS A 90 -2.80 3.78 3.73
N GLU A 91 -3.69 3.94 4.70
CA GLU A 91 -4.91 4.74 4.56
C GLU A 91 -5.40 5.24 5.91
N ARG A 92 -5.95 6.45 5.91
CA ARG A 92 -6.54 7.04 7.12
C ARG A 92 -7.96 6.55 7.36
N TYR A 93 -8.23 6.22 8.62
CA TYR A 93 -9.58 6.02 9.11
C TYR A 93 -9.76 6.67 10.50
N GLY A 94 -10.60 7.69 10.56
CA GLY A 94 -10.75 8.50 11.77
C GLY A 94 -9.42 9.17 12.17
N ASP A 95 -9.02 9.00 13.43
CA ASP A 95 -7.80 9.59 13.98
C ASP A 95 -6.56 8.67 13.83
N SER A 96 -6.64 7.66 12.98
CA SER A 96 -5.54 6.69 12.81
C SER A 96 -5.20 6.49 11.34
N ILE A 97 -3.92 6.17 11.08
CA ILE A 97 -3.42 5.66 9.80
C ILE A 97 -3.19 4.16 9.96
N ALA A 98 -3.84 3.34 9.12
CA ALA A 98 -3.50 1.94 8.94
C ALA A 98 -2.30 1.82 8.01
N ILE A 99 -1.36 0.94 8.32
CA ILE A 99 -0.13 0.70 7.55
C ILE A 99 0.04 -0.81 7.39
N ALA A 100 0.11 -1.30 6.17
CA ALA A 100 0.46 -2.68 5.88
C ALA A 100 1.97 -2.88 6.07
N GLU A 101 2.36 -3.92 6.80
CA GLU A 101 3.75 -4.34 6.99
C GLU A 101 3.96 -5.67 6.26
N THR A 102 4.35 -5.59 5.00
CA THR A 102 4.36 -6.74 4.07
C THR A 102 5.17 -7.92 4.58
N PHE A 103 6.37 -7.69 5.12
CA PHE A 103 7.25 -8.75 5.60
C PHE A 103 7.08 -9.09 7.09
N SER A 104 6.11 -8.48 7.75
CA SER A 104 5.69 -8.85 9.12
C SER A 104 4.32 -9.50 9.17
N ASP A 105 3.64 -9.68 8.04
CA ASP A 105 2.26 -10.20 7.98
C ASP A 105 1.33 -9.49 8.97
N ARG A 106 1.40 -8.15 9.02
CA ARG A 106 0.72 -7.35 10.03
C ARG A 106 0.19 -6.04 9.46
N ILE A 107 -0.88 -5.52 10.06
CA ILE A 107 -1.37 -4.17 9.82
C ILE A 107 -1.25 -3.40 11.13
N SER A 108 -0.48 -2.31 11.12
CA SER A 108 -0.31 -1.43 12.27
C SER A 108 -1.12 -0.15 12.10
N PHE A 109 -1.70 0.33 13.20
CA PHE A 109 -2.44 1.59 13.23
C PHE A 109 -1.68 2.57 14.10
N ILE A 110 -1.41 3.76 13.59
CA ILE A 110 -0.78 4.85 14.33
C ILE A 110 -1.73 6.03 14.48
N ASN A 111 -1.60 6.74 15.58
CA ASN A 111 -2.25 8.04 15.77
C ASN A 111 -1.39 9.19 15.20
N ASP A 112 -1.87 10.43 15.30
CA ASP A 112 -1.17 11.60 14.77
C ASP A 112 0.16 11.91 15.49
N GLU A 113 0.39 11.39 16.72
CA GLU A 113 1.67 11.44 17.42
C GLU A 113 2.62 10.30 17.00
N HIS A 114 2.26 9.51 15.99
CA HIS A 114 2.99 8.34 15.49
C HIS A 114 3.16 7.19 16.50
N HIS A 115 2.28 7.09 17.50
CA HIS A 115 2.26 5.94 18.39
C HIS A 115 1.41 4.82 17.78
N VAL A 116 1.92 3.59 17.82
CA VAL A 116 1.13 2.41 17.47
C VAL A 116 0.03 2.21 18.51
N VAL A 117 -1.22 2.33 18.09
CA VAL A 117 -2.41 2.22 18.96
C VAL A 117 -3.13 0.88 18.81
N LYS A 118 -2.89 0.17 17.71
CA LYS A 118 -3.53 -1.11 17.40
C LYS A 118 -2.71 -1.88 16.37
N THR A 119 -2.82 -3.21 16.38
CA THR A 119 -2.30 -4.09 15.32
C THR A 119 -3.31 -5.18 14.98
N PHE A 120 -3.32 -5.60 13.72
CA PHE A 120 -4.00 -6.81 13.26
C PHE A 120 -2.95 -7.77 12.71
N GLU A 121 -2.99 -9.01 13.16
CA GLU A 121 -2.16 -10.07 12.60
C GLU A 121 -2.83 -10.64 11.36
N CYS A 122 -2.07 -10.76 10.28
CA CYS A 122 -2.48 -11.44 9.07
C CYS A 122 -2.00 -12.89 9.08
N SER A 123 -2.51 -13.70 8.18
CA SER A 123 -2.07 -15.08 8.08
C SER A 123 -0.62 -15.16 7.59
N ALA A 124 0.19 -16.05 8.18
CA ALA A 124 1.62 -16.17 7.86
C ALA A 124 1.88 -16.32 6.35
N GLY A 125 2.83 -15.55 5.84
CA GLY A 125 3.19 -15.50 4.42
C GLY A 125 2.12 -14.88 3.53
N SER A 126 1.25 -14.03 4.07
CA SER A 126 0.23 -13.34 3.26
C SER A 126 0.75 -12.12 2.52
N GLY A 127 1.71 -11.40 3.11
CA GLY A 127 2.25 -10.17 2.57
C GLY A 127 1.18 -9.12 2.36
N PRO A 128 0.61 -8.50 3.43
CA PRO A 128 -0.33 -7.41 3.27
C PRO A 128 0.33 -6.25 2.50
N ASP A 129 -0.39 -5.71 1.52
CA ASP A 129 0.11 -4.72 0.57
C ASP A 129 -0.85 -3.51 0.53
N GLY A 130 -1.48 -3.19 -0.58
CA GLY A 130 -2.45 -2.12 -0.65
C GLY A 130 -3.70 -2.38 0.20
N LEU A 131 -4.30 -1.33 0.73
CA LEU A 131 -5.46 -1.42 1.60
C LEU A 131 -6.45 -0.27 1.39
N SER A 132 -7.73 -0.53 1.70
CA SER A 132 -8.78 0.48 1.56
C SER A 132 -9.89 0.30 2.59
N PHE A 133 -10.39 1.42 3.15
CA PHE A 133 -11.55 1.40 4.03
C PHE A 133 -12.84 1.66 3.27
N ASP A 134 -13.91 0.99 3.70
CA ASP A 134 -15.26 1.40 3.30
C ASP A 134 -15.86 2.41 4.28
N ALA A 135 -17.02 2.96 3.91
CA ALA A 135 -17.74 3.94 4.74
C ALA A 135 -18.22 3.38 6.10
N GLN A 136 -18.21 2.07 6.30
CA GLN A 136 -18.55 1.41 7.56
C GLN A 136 -17.32 1.10 8.41
N GLY A 137 -16.11 1.48 7.95
CA GLY A 137 -14.85 1.24 8.63
C GLY A 137 -14.33 -0.19 8.51
N ARG A 138 -14.84 -0.98 7.56
CA ARG A 138 -14.26 -2.29 7.26
C ARG A 138 -13.04 -2.09 6.39
N LEU A 139 -11.94 -2.74 6.76
CA LEU A 139 -10.67 -2.63 6.06
C LEU A 139 -10.52 -3.79 5.07
N TYR A 140 -10.29 -3.47 3.81
CA TYR A 140 -10.00 -4.41 2.74
C TYR A 140 -8.50 -4.38 2.46
N VAL A 141 -7.87 -5.54 2.39
CA VAL A 141 -6.42 -5.65 2.27
C VAL A 141 -6.07 -6.62 1.15
N ALA A 142 -5.21 -6.17 0.27
CA ALA A 142 -4.56 -7.02 -0.73
C ALA A 142 -3.47 -7.85 -0.03
N MET A 143 -3.56 -9.18 -0.15
CA MET A 143 -2.58 -10.14 0.37
C MET A 143 -1.71 -10.59 -0.80
N ALA A 144 -0.61 -9.86 -1.04
CA ALA A 144 0.19 -9.99 -2.26
C ALA A 144 0.67 -11.43 -2.50
N PHE A 145 1.25 -12.07 -1.49
CA PHE A 145 1.87 -13.38 -1.66
C PHE A 145 0.87 -14.54 -1.74
N LYS A 146 -0.42 -14.29 -1.43
CA LYS A 146 -1.48 -15.30 -1.52
C LYS A 146 -2.49 -15.05 -2.64
N GLY A 147 -2.37 -13.92 -3.35
CA GLY A 147 -3.33 -13.55 -4.39
C GLY A 147 -4.76 -13.45 -3.85
N GLN A 148 -4.94 -12.81 -2.70
CA GLN A 148 -6.21 -12.74 -1.98
C GLN A 148 -6.59 -11.31 -1.62
N ILE A 149 -7.89 -11.08 -1.44
CA ILE A 149 -8.42 -9.91 -0.71
C ILE A 149 -9.05 -10.43 0.57
N GLU A 150 -8.60 -9.91 1.71
CA GLU A 150 -9.22 -10.13 3.01
C GLU A 150 -9.90 -8.85 3.50
N ARG A 151 -11.02 -9.03 4.20
CA ARG A 151 -11.74 -7.93 4.83
C ARG A 151 -11.65 -8.08 6.34
N PHE A 152 -11.17 -7.03 7.01
CA PHE A 152 -11.09 -6.97 8.47
C PHE A 152 -12.21 -6.10 9.04
N THR A 153 -12.75 -6.54 10.17
CA THR A 153 -13.59 -5.71 11.04
C THR A 153 -12.72 -4.77 11.87
N LEU A 154 -13.31 -3.77 12.51
CA LEU A 154 -12.60 -2.90 13.45
C LEU A 154 -12.07 -3.64 14.70
N SER A 155 -12.56 -4.87 14.99
CA SER A 155 -12.02 -5.74 16.04
C SER A 155 -10.81 -6.57 15.59
N GLY A 156 -10.51 -6.62 14.28
CA GLY A 156 -9.40 -7.39 13.73
C GLY A 156 -9.80 -8.79 13.24
N ASP A 157 -11.08 -9.16 13.29
CA ASP A 157 -11.55 -10.41 12.69
C ASP A 157 -11.50 -10.30 11.18
N SER A 158 -10.87 -11.26 10.50
CA SER A 158 -10.76 -11.25 9.04
C SER A 158 -11.66 -12.27 8.35
N GLN A 159 -12.02 -11.95 7.12
CA GLN A 159 -12.76 -12.82 6.21
C GLN A 159 -12.13 -12.75 4.83
N LEU A 160 -11.84 -13.93 4.26
CA LEU A 160 -11.49 -14.04 2.84
C LEU A 160 -12.68 -13.64 1.97
N LEU A 161 -12.48 -12.65 1.09
CA LEU A 161 -13.50 -12.20 0.13
C LEU A 161 -13.23 -12.67 -1.28
N TYR A 162 -11.98 -12.66 -1.69
CA TYR A 162 -11.59 -12.99 -3.04
C TYR A 162 -10.25 -13.73 -3.04
N ARG A 163 -10.11 -14.65 -3.97
CA ARG A 163 -8.86 -15.36 -4.25
C ARG A 163 -8.72 -15.51 -5.76
N LEU A 164 -7.54 -15.19 -6.27
CA LEU A 164 -7.19 -15.53 -7.65
C LEU A 164 -7.12 -17.05 -7.77
N GLU A 165 -7.84 -17.58 -8.76
CA GLU A 165 -7.68 -19.01 -9.11
C GLU A 165 -6.30 -19.20 -9.77
N PRO A 166 -5.62 -20.34 -9.47
CA PRO A 166 -4.40 -20.66 -10.16
C PRO A 166 -4.65 -20.74 -11.66
N ASP A 167 -4.07 -19.84 -12.42
CA ASP A 167 -4.20 -19.87 -13.88
C ASP A 167 -3.23 -20.93 -14.42
N VAL A 168 -3.80 -22.06 -14.86
CA VAL A 168 -3.05 -23.17 -15.48
C VAL A 168 -2.32 -22.75 -16.78
N ASN A 169 -2.69 -21.60 -17.35
CA ASN A 169 -2.05 -21.01 -18.51
C ASN A 169 -0.88 -20.08 -18.16
N TYR A 170 -0.64 -19.85 -16.86
CA TYR A 170 0.48 -19.06 -16.38
C TYR A 170 1.59 -19.94 -15.84
N PRO A 171 2.52 -20.42 -16.71
CA PRO A 171 3.64 -21.23 -16.27
C PRO A 171 4.64 -20.45 -15.39
N GLY A 172 4.50 -19.13 -15.24
CA GLY A 172 5.35 -18.25 -14.44
C GLY A 172 5.06 -18.24 -12.94
N GLY A 173 4.21 -19.13 -12.42
CA GLY A 173 3.96 -19.25 -10.97
C GLY A 173 2.73 -18.50 -10.45
N PRO A 174 2.60 -18.37 -9.12
CA PRO A 174 1.41 -17.81 -8.49
C PRO A 174 1.24 -16.31 -8.83
N GLN A 175 -0.02 -15.88 -8.87
CA GLN A 175 -0.37 -14.47 -9.02
C GLN A 175 -0.56 -13.82 -7.64
N GLY A 176 -0.09 -12.57 -7.51
CA GLY A 176 -0.34 -11.70 -6.38
C GLY A 176 -1.46 -10.71 -6.63
N ILE A 177 -2.07 -10.21 -5.56
CA ILE A 177 -2.91 -9.02 -5.55
C ILE A 177 -2.20 -7.96 -4.73
N PHE A 178 -1.87 -6.83 -5.37
CA PHE A 178 -0.94 -5.84 -4.80
C PHE A 178 -1.64 -4.61 -4.24
N ASP A 179 -2.79 -4.22 -4.78
CA ASP A 179 -3.52 -3.07 -4.28
C ASP A 179 -5.02 -3.26 -4.46
N CYS A 180 -5.81 -2.56 -3.63
CA CYS A 180 -7.26 -2.55 -3.73
C CYS A 180 -7.85 -1.19 -3.36
N ALA A 181 -8.96 -0.84 -4.00
CA ALA A 181 -9.73 0.35 -3.70
C ALA A 181 -11.22 0.01 -3.62
N VAL A 182 -11.88 0.44 -2.55
CA VAL A 182 -13.30 0.20 -2.31
C VAL A 182 -14.12 1.42 -2.65
N ARG A 183 -15.18 1.22 -3.41
CA ARG A 183 -16.22 2.22 -3.65
C ARG A 183 -17.51 1.83 -2.96
N SER A 184 -17.73 2.42 -1.78
CA SER A 184 -18.88 2.08 -0.92
C SER A 184 -20.24 2.39 -1.55
N GLU A 185 -20.34 3.45 -2.37
CA GLU A 185 -21.60 3.92 -2.96
C GLU A 185 -22.29 2.88 -3.86
N ASN A 186 -21.51 2.02 -4.52
CA ASN A 186 -22.03 0.97 -5.39
C ASN A 186 -21.55 -0.43 -5.00
N SER A 187 -20.99 -0.58 -3.79
CA SER A 187 -20.48 -1.85 -3.27
C SER A 187 -19.56 -2.56 -4.25
N THR A 188 -18.57 -1.85 -4.78
CA THR A 188 -17.56 -2.41 -5.68
C THR A 188 -16.16 -2.29 -5.07
N ILE A 189 -15.29 -3.22 -5.48
CA ILE A 189 -13.85 -3.19 -5.22
C ILE A 189 -13.12 -3.29 -6.55
N ALA A 190 -12.11 -2.46 -6.72
CA ALA A 190 -11.11 -2.62 -7.78
C ALA A 190 -9.82 -3.13 -7.15
N PHE A 191 -9.09 -3.99 -7.83
CA PHE A 191 -7.78 -4.44 -7.35
C PHE A 191 -6.82 -4.71 -8.52
N SER A 192 -5.54 -4.50 -8.26
CA SER A 192 -4.46 -4.82 -9.18
C SER A 192 -3.88 -6.20 -8.90
N SER A 193 -3.52 -6.94 -9.95
CA SER A 193 -2.86 -8.24 -9.83
C SER A 193 -1.83 -8.48 -10.93
N ALA A 194 -0.83 -9.28 -10.63
CA ALA A 194 0.19 -9.71 -11.59
C ALA A 194 0.84 -11.02 -11.13
N CYS A 195 1.66 -11.63 -11.99
CA CYS A 195 2.52 -12.75 -11.60
C CYS A 195 3.56 -12.27 -10.57
N LEU A 196 3.82 -13.09 -9.55
CA LEU A 196 4.83 -12.81 -8.52
C LEU A 196 6.27 -12.94 -9.03
N ASP A 197 6.50 -13.67 -10.11
CA ASP A 197 7.78 -13.68 -10.82
C ASP A 197 7.88 -12.39 -11.66
N GLU A 198 8.64 -11.42 -11.17
CA GLU A 198 8.77 -10.12 -11.82
C GLU A 198 9.34 -10.19 -13.23
N GLU A 199 10.33 -11.03 -13.46
CA GLU A 199 10.94 -11.16 -14.80
C GLU A 199 9.95 -11.77 -15.79
N TYR A 200 9.18 -12.76 -15.35
CA TYR A 200 8.09 -13.31 -16.15
C TYR A 200 7.00 -12.25 -16.39
N ALA A 201 6.63 -11.50 -15.35
CA ALA A 201 5.60 -10.48 -15.43
C ALA A 201 5.97 -9.36 -16.42
N LYS A 202 7.21 -8.89 -16.40
CA LYS A 202 7.72 -7.85 -17.31
C LYS A 202 7.66 -8.30 -18.77
N VAL A 203 8.05 -9.54 -19.06
CA VAL A 203 8.09 -10.07 -20.44
C VAL A 203 6.70 -10.38 -20.97
N ASN A 204 5.78 -10.86 -20.12
CA ASN A 204 4.47 -11.37 -20.52
C ASN A 204 3.31 -10.42 -20.25
N ASN A 205 3.56 -9.22 -19.71
CA ASN A 205 2.54 -8.21 -19.40
C ASN A 205 1.39 -8.79 -18.56
N THR A 206 1.69 -9.43 -17.44
CA THR A 206 0.70 -10.15 -16.64
C THR A 206 -0.16 -9.24 -15.75
N GLY A 207 0.17 -7.95 -15.70
CA GLY A 207 -0.56 -6.98 -14.89
C GLY A 207 -2.02 -6.83 -15.35
N SER A 208 -2.94 -6.81 -14.41
CA SER A 208 -4.36 -6.60 -14.66
C SER A 208 -5.04 -5.79 -13.56
N ILE A 209 -6.15 -5.16 -13.90
CA ILE A 209 -7.07 -4.52 -12.95
C ILE A 209 -8.42 -5.23 -13.06
N THR A 210 -8.91 -5.71 -11.93
CA THR A 210 -10.22 -6.36 -11.82
C THR A 210 -11.18 -5.47 -11.03
N ILE A 211 -12.43 -5.37 -11.48
CA ILE A 211 -13.51 -4.72 -10.75
C ILE A 211 -14.54 -5.79 -10.40
N ALA A 212 -14.86 -5.93 -9.12
CA ALA A 212 -15.81 -6.92 -8.60
C ALA A 212 -16.88 -6.26 -7.71
N SER A 213 -18.05 -6.90 -7.61
CA SER A 213 -19.08 -6.49 -6.65
C SER A 213 -18.81 -7.08 -5.27
N LEU A 214 -19.00 -6.27 -4.24
CA LEU A 214 -18.98 -6.70 -2.84
C LEU A 214 -20.41 -7.14 -2.44
N HIS A 215 -20.59 -8.40 -2.14
CA HIS A 215 -21.87 -9.00 -1.69
C HIS A 215 -21.83 -9.39 -0.22
#